data_692d74565dbda0cbb95134427fb60cb0
#
_entry.id   692d74565dbda0cbb95134427fb60cb0
#
_cell.length_a   1.000
_cell.length_b   1.000
_cell.length_c   1.000
_cell.angle_alpha   90.00
_cell.angle_beta   90.00
_cell.angle_gamma   90.00
#
_symmetry.space_group_name_H-M   'P 1'
#
loop_
_entity.id
_entity.type
_entity.pdbx_description
1 polymer ?
#
loop_
_entity_poly.entity_id
_entity_poly.type
_entity_poly.pdbx_seq_one_letter_code
_entity_poly.pdbx_strand_id
1 'polypeptide(L)'
;NDWFCLIDQIEQGKEDLQTTIKQTKSRILDLAIHGKLVPQDPNDEPAIELLKRINPDFTPCDNGHSRKLPQGWYSVTVNDVCSIIGGVSYNKADIQDTGIRVLRGGNIQNGKVIDCFDDVFISLSYQNNDNQVQRGDIIVVASTGSQTLIGKTGFADRDIPKTQIGAFLRIVRPKQKTLSPYIRLIFQTDAYKDYIRNVAKGSNINNVKNAHLQNFQICLPPLEEQQRIVQKIEELFSSLDDIQKSLEV
;
A
#
# COMPACT_ATOMS: atom_id res chain seq x y z
N ASN A 1 -36.17 -30.63 -3.68
CA ASN A 1 -34.83 -30.63 -4.31
C ASN A 1 -34.55 -29.38 -5.17
N ASP A 2 -35.56 -28.80 -5.84
CA ASP A 2 -35.36 -27.65 -6.75
C ASP A 2 -34.94 -26.35 -6.04
N TRP A 3 -35.40 -26.13 -4.81
CA TRP A 3 -35.05 -24.95 -4.03
C TRP A 3 -33.59 -24.92 -3.61
N PHE A 4 -32.98 -26.03 -3.23
CA PHE A 4 -31.57 -26.10 -2.90
C PHE A 4 -30.68 -25.79 -4.11
N CYS A 5 -31.06 -26.34 -5.27
CA CYS A 5 -30.35 -26.05 -6.51
C CYS A 5 -30.45 -24.59 -6.91
N LEU A 6 -31.61 -23.95 -6.68
CA LEU A 6 -31.77 -22.50 -6.96
C LEU A 6 -30.96 -21.63 -5.99
N ILE A 7 -30.91 -22.00 -4.70
CA ILE A 7 -30.09 -21.31 -3.69
C ILE A 7 -28.61 -21.42 -4.08
N ASP A 8 -28.12 -22.61 -4.42
CA ASP A 8 -26.73 -22.83 -4.83
C ASP A 8 -26.38 -22.01 -6.08
N GLN A 9 -27.30 -21.88 -7.05
CA GLN A 9 -27.09 -21.03 -8.23
C GLN A 9 -27.01 -19.55 -7.89
N ILE A 10 -27.83 -19.07 -6.96
CA ILE A 10 -27.80 -17.67 -6.49
C ILE A 10 -26.49 -17.39 -5.74
N GLU A 11 -26.09 -18.28 -4.86
CA GLU A 11 -24.82 -18.15 -4.11
C GLU A 11 -23.62 -18.13 -5.06
N GLN A 12 -23.57 -19.08 -6.01
CA GLN A 12 -22.52 -19.11 -7.03
C GLN A 12 -22.49 -17.80 -7.87
N GLY A 13 -23.65 -17.30 -8.26
CA GLY A 13 -23.74 -16.01 -8.98
C GLY A 13 -23.23 -14.84 -8.17
N LYS A 14 -23.46 -14.81 -6.84
CA LYS A 14 -22.91 -13.79 -5.93
C LYS A 14 -21.36 -13.90 -5.85
N GLU A 15 -20.80 -15.10 -5.71
CA GLU A 15 -19.35 -15.32 -5.67
C GLU A 15 -18.68 -14.92 -6.97
N ASP A 16 -19.26 -15.28 -8.12
CA ASP A 16 -18.75 -14.92 -9.44
C ASP A 16 -18.71 -13.38 -9.63
N LEU A 17 -19.74 -12.68 -9.15
CA LEU A 17 -19.79 -11.21 -9.24
C LEU A 17 -18.80 -10.55 -8.27
N GLN A 18 -18.62 -11.05 -7.05
CA GLN A 18 -17.58 -10.58 -6.13
C GLN A 18 -16.18 -10.73 -6.73
N THR A 19 -15.93 -11.87 -7.37
CA THR A 19 -14.69 -12.14 -8.08
C THR A 19 -14.49 -11.16 -9.23
N THR A 20 -15.53 -10.89 -10.02
CA THR A 20 -15.52 -9.93 -11.12
C THR A 20 -15.23 -8.51 -10.63
N ILE A 21 -15.86 -8.07 -9.53
CA ILE A 21 -15.60 -6.76 -8.91
C ILE A 21 -14.13 -6.64 -8.49
N LYS A 22 -13.58 -7.68 -7.84
CA LYS A 22 -12.17 -7.71 -7.43
C LYS A 22 -11.22 -7.62 -8.63
N GLN A 23 -11.49 -8.36 -9.69
CA GLN A 23 -10.71 -8.33 -10.93
C GLN A 23 -10.81 -6.95 -11.61
N THR A 24 -12.00 -6.37 -11.64
CA THR A 24 -12.23 -5.03 -12.19
C THR A 24 -11.43 -3.97 -11.43
N LYS A 25 -11.45 -3.99 -10.09
CA LYS A 25 -10.63 -3.08 -9.27
C LYS A 25 -9.14 -3.25 -9.56
N SER A 26 -8.65 -4.49 -9.68
CA SER A 26 -7.25 -4.74 -10.04
C SER A 26 -6.92 -4.18 -11.44
N ARG A 27 -7.81 -4.35 -12.41
CA ARG A 27 -7.64 -3.83 -13.77
C ARG A 27 -7.63 -2.30 -13.82
N ILE A 28 -8.47 -1.64 -13.03
CA ILE A 28 -8.48 -0.17 -12.90
C ILE A 28 -7.13 0.32 -12.37
N LEU A 29 -6.58 -0.32 -11.33
CA LEU A 29 -5.27 0.01 -10.80
C LEU A 29 -4.15 -0.19 -11.83
N ASP A 30 -4.21 -1.27 -12.62
CA ASP A 30 -3.25 -1.54 -13.68
C ASP A 30 -3.29 -0.45 -14.77
N LEU A 31 -4.48 -0.03 -15.19
CA LEU A 31 -4.64 1.07 -16.14
C LEU A 31 -4.07 2.38 -15.58
N ALA A 32 -4.26 2.64 -14.30
CA ALA A 32 -3.78 3.84 -13.62
C ALA A 32 -2.26 3.96 -13.63
N ILE A 33 -1.55 2.90 -13.23
CA ILE A 33 -0.08 2.92 -13.16
C ILE A 33 0.61 2.87 -14.53
N HIS A 34 -0.16 2.67 -15.60
CA HIS A 34 0.30 2.69 -16.99
C HIS A 34 -0.15 3.95 -17.77
N GLY A 35 -0.73 4.96 -17.07
CA GLY A 35 -1.18 6.21 -17.70
C GLY A 35 -2.33 6.04 -18.69
N LYS A 36 -3.23 5.06 -18.46
CA LYS A 36 -4.35 4.72 -19.35
C LYS A 36 -5.73 4.97 -18.73
N LEU A 37 -5.77 5.47 -17.48
CA LEU A 37 -7.03 5.65 -16.76
C LEU A 37 -7.65 7.03 -16.96
N VAL A 38 -6.81 8.05 -17.05
CA VAL A 38 -7.23 9.45 -17.25
C VAL A 38 -6.49 10.06 -18.44
N PRO A 39 -7.04 11.07 -19.11
CA PRO A 39 -6.31 11.80 -20.13
C PRO A 39 -5.13 12.56 -19.52
N GLN A 40 -4.03 12.62 -20.26
CA GLN A 40 -2.87 13.42 -19.91
C GLN A 40 -3.08 14.87 -20.35
N ASP A 41 -2.62 15.82 -19.53
CA ASP A 41 -2.60 17.23 -19.87
C ASP A 41 -1.14 17.65 -20.16
N PRO A 42 -0.84 18.15 -21.37
CA PRO A 42 0.51 18.59 -21.70
C PRO A 42 0.96 19.82 -20.91
N ASN A 43 0.04 20.51 -20.21
CA ASN A 43 0.34 21.66 -19.35
C ASN A 43 0.68 21.26 -17.91
N ASP A 44 0.46 19.99 -17.51
CA ASP A 44 0.88 19.52 -16.20
C ASP A 44 2.38 19.65 -16.02
N GLU A 45 2.81 20.09 -14.83
CA GLU A 45 4.23 20.14 -14.51
C GLU A 45 4.85 18.74 -14.52
N PRO A 46 5.89 18.47 -15.34
CA PRO A 46 6.50 17.13 -15.38
C PRO A 46 6.98 16.66 -14.01
N ALA A 47 6.81 15.37 -13.71
CA ALA A 47 7.16 14.79 -12.41
C ALA A 47 8.63 15.00 -12.01
N ILE A 48 9.53 15.27 -12.98
CA ILE A 48 10.94 15.57 -12.70
C ILE A 48 11.10 16.83 -11.82
N GLU A 49 10.23 17.83 -11.97
CA GLU A 49 10.32 19.05 -11.18
C GLU A 49 9.92 18.78 -9.72
N LEU A 50 8.93 17.93 -9.49
CA LEU A 50 8.59 17.43 -8.15
C LEU A 50 9.74 16.61 -7.55
N LEU A 51 10.38 15.74 -8.35
CA LEU A 51 11.51 14.92 -7.91
C LEU A 51 12.71 15.75 -7.51
N LYS A 52 13.03 16.80 -8.26
CA LYS A 52 14.11 17.77 -7.91
C LYS A 52 13.79 18.57 -6.62
N ARG A 53 12.50 18.85 -6.35
CA ARG A 53 12.10 19.47 -5.07
C ARG A 53 12.28 18.52 -3.88
N ILE A 54 12.16 17.20 -4.09
CA ILE A 54 12.40 16.18 -3.06
C ILE A 54 13.90 15.93 -2.87
N ASN A 55 14.62 15.85 -3.97
CA ASN A 55 16.07 15.65 -4.02
C ASN A 55 16.66 16.49 -5.15
N PRO A 56 17.34 17.63 -4.85
CA PRO A 56 17.91 18.49 -5.87
C PRO A 56 18.92 17.80 -6.80
N ASP A 57 19.60 16.75 -6.31
CA ASP A 57 20.58 15.99 -7.07
C ASP A 57 19.96 14.80 -7.82
N PHE A 58 18.61 14.71 -7.86
CA PHE A 58 17.93 13.62 -8.56
C PHE A 58 18.29 13.60 -10.05
N THR A 59 18.79 12.48 -10.50
CA THR A 59 19.07 12.21 -11.91
C THR A 59 18.23 11.02 -12.37
N PRO A 60 17.43 11.15 -13.41
CA PRO A 60 16.67 10.02 -13.94
C PRO A 60 17.62 8.87 -14.33
N CYS A 61 17.37 7.67 -13.84
CA CYS A 61 18.11 6.49 -14.29
C CYS A 61 17.53 6.06 -15.64
N ASP A 62 18.28 6.25 -16.70
CA ASP A 62 17.98 5.63 -18.00
C ASP A 62 18.47 4.17 -17.95
N ASN A 63 17.68 3.29 -17.36
CA ASN A 63 18.03 1.87 -17.19
C ASN A 63 17.82 1.05 -18.47
N GLY A 64 17.72 1.67 -19.65
CA GLY A 64 17.63 0.97 -20.96
C GLY A 64 16.36 0.10 -21.13
N HIS A 65 15.51 0.01 -20.11
CA HIS A 65 14.23 -0.70 -20.14
C HIS A 65 13.08 0.31 -20.28
N SER A 66 13.23 1.25 -21.19
CA SER A 66 12.22 2.27 -21.43
C SER A 66 10.96 1.64 -22.04
N ARG A 67 10.08 1.10 -21.17
CA ARG A 67 8.66 1.18 -21.51
C ARG A 67 8.42 2.65 -21.84
N LYS A 68 7.90 2.91 -23.03
CA LYS A 68 7.58 4.28 -23.44
C LYS A 68 6.57 4.84 -22.46
N LEU A 69 7.05 5.59 -21.45
CA LEU A 69 6.20 6.22 -20.44
C LEU A 69 5.42 7.36 -21.11
N PRO A 70 4.24 7.69 -20.58
CA PRO A 70 3.54 8.89 -20.98
C PRO A 70 4.41 10.16 -20.79
N GLN A 71 4.05 11.23 -21.50
CA GLN A 71 4.75 12.51 -21.37
C GLN A 71 4.69 13.02 -19.92
N GLY A 72 5.81 13.53 -19.40
CA GLY A 72 5.90 14.05 -18.04
C GLY A 72 6.04 12.99 -16.94
N TRP A 73 5.91 11.70 -17.27
CA TRP A 73 6.11 10.60 -16.32
C TRP A 73 7.59 10.21 -16.20
N TYR A 74 7.98 9.79 -14.99
CA TYR A 74 9.34 9.30 -14.73
C TYR A 74 9.33 7.97 -13.94
N SER A 75 10.25 7.08 -14.32
CA SER A 75 10.51 5.86 -13.55
C SER A 75 11.45 6.21 -12.41
N VAL A 76 11.04 5.84 -11.20
CA VAL A 76 11.77 6.09 -9.95
C VAL A 76 11.71 4.86 -9.06
N THR A 77 12.59 4.79 -8.07
CA THR A 77 12.46 3.81 -6.99
C THR A 77 11.62 4.39 -5.85
N VAL A 78 11.05 3.51 -5.03
CA VAL A 78 10.34 3.95 -3.81
C VAL A 78 11.28 4.77 -2.93
N ASN A 79 12.59 4.48 -2.88
CA ASN A 79 13.56 5.23 -2.11
C ASN A 79 13.72 6.71 -2.54
N ASP A 80 13.44 7.01 -3.79
CA ASP A 80 13.52 8.40 -4.29
C ASP A 80 12.43 9.27 -3.67
N VAL A 81 11.24 8.70 -3.44
CA VAL A 81 10.03 9.42 -3.02
C VAL A 81 9.51 9.05 -1.62
N CYS A 82 10.04 8.00 -0.99
CA CYS A 82 9.63 7.53 0.32
C CYS A 82 10.84 7.22 1.22
N SER A 83 10.61 7.24 2.53
CA SER A 83 11.51 6.69 3.55
C SER A 83 10.98 5.33 4.02
N ILE A 84 11.88 4.38 4.26
CA ILE A 84 11.54 3.07 4.81
C ILE A 84 11.96 3.02 6.27
N ILE A 85 10.99 2.87 7.17
CA ILE A 85 11.19 2.91 8.62
C ILE A 85 10.97 1.52 9.20
N GLY A 86 11.93 1.05 9.99
CA GLY A 86 11.84 -0.22 10.71
C GLY A 86 11.03 -0.11 12.00
N GLY A 87 10.50 -1.23 12.46
CA GLY A 87 9.73 -1.30 13.69
C GLY A 87 10.56 -1.57 14.93
N VAL A 88 9.94 -1.41 16.09
CA VAL A 88 10.54 -1.64 17.40
C VAL A 88 10.63 -3.13 17.74
N SER A 89 11.76 -3.56 18.29
CA SER A 89 11.93 -4.86 18.94
C SER A 89 11.79 -4.68 20.44
N TYR A 90 11.07 -5.58 21.09
CA TYR A 90 10.84 -5.58 22.53
C TYR A 90 10.81 -7.01 23.07
N ASN A 91 11.05 -7.19 24.36
CA ASN A 91 10.97 -8.49 25.04
C ASN A 91 9.59 -8.66 25.70
N LYS A 92 9.22 -9.90 26.02
CA LYS A 92 7.98 -10.17 26.75
C LYS A 92 7.89 -9.43 28.10
N ALA A 93 9.02 -9.22 28.76
CA ALA A 93 9.11 -8.48 30.02
C ALA A 93 8.79 -6.98 29.88
N ASP A 94 8.87 -6.43 28.67
CA ASP A 94 8.58 -5.01 28.41
C ASP A 94 7.10 -4.74 28.18
N ILE A 95 6.28 -5.80 28.09
CA ILE A 95 4.83 -5.68 27.86
C ILE A 95 4.17 -5.16 29.12
N GLN A 96 3.31 -4.16 28.96
CA GLN A 96 2.57 -3.46 29.99
C GLN A 96 1.09 -3.33 29.59
N ASP A 97 0.25 -2.98 30.57
CA ASP A 97 -1.18 -2.73 30.30
C ASP A 97 -1.41 -1.40 29.54
N THR A 98 -0.45 -0.47 29.63
CA THR A 98 -0.53 0.85 29.00
C THR A 98 0.85 1.29 28.52
N GLY A 99 0.92 2.27 27.60
CA GLY A 99 2.18 2.82 27.11
C GLY A 99 2.16 3.10 25.62
N ILE A 100 3.21 2.66 24.93
CA ILE A 100 3.31 2.72 23.46
C ILE A 100 2.65 1.47 22.88
N ARG A 101 1.62 1.64 22.09
CA ARG A 101 0.98 0.57 21.33
C ARG A 101 1.91 0.10 20.21
N VAL A 102 2.07 -1.21 20.07
CA VAL A 102 2.90 -1.82 19.01
C VAL A 102 2.01 -2.56 18.02
N LEU A 103 1.91 -2.03 16.81
CA LEU A 103 1.21 -2.70 15.72
C LEU A 103 1.95 -3.96 15.29
N ARG A 104 1.18 -5.03 15.07
CA ARG A 104 1.64 -6.33 14.58
C ARG A 104 0.90 -6.68 13.29
N GLY A 105 1.26 -7.78 12.65
CA GLY A 105 0.60 -8.24 11.41
C GLY A 105 -0.92 -8.38 11.52
N GLY A 106 -1.44 -8.73 12.70
CA GLY A 106 -2.88 -8.83 12.98
C GLY A 106 -3.63 -7.50 12.90
N ASN A 107 -2.96 -6.38 13.18
CA ASN A 107 -3.53 -5.05 13.06
C ASN A 107 -3.70 -4.57 11.60
N ILE A 108 -3.18 -5.30 10.64
CA ILE A 108 -3.25 -4.95 9.22
C ILE A 108 -4.33 -5.80 8.56
N GLN A 109 -5.52 -5.22 8.34
CA GLN A 109 -6.67 -5.93 7.77
C GLN A 109 -7.38 -5.08 6.71
N ASN A 110 -7.70 -5.68 5.58
CA ASN A 110 -8.46 -5.07 4.48
C ASN A 110 -7.94 -3.67 4.06
N GLY A 111 -6.61 -3.53 4.00
CA GLY A 111 -5.97 -2.25 3.65
C GLY A 111 -6.03 -1.19 4.75
N LYS A 112 -6.46 -1.53 5.96
CA LYS A 112 -6.59 -0.61 7.10
C LYS A 112 -5.71 -1.02 8.27
N VAL A 113 -5.41 -0.05 9.12
CA VAL A 113 -4.86 -0.27 10.45
C VAL A 113 -6.02 -0.33 11.42
N ILE A 114 -6.18 -1.46 12.10
CA ILE A 114 -7.29 -1.70 13.04
C ILE A 114 -6.79 -1.93 14.46
N ASP A 115 -7.67 -1.67 15.42
CA ASP A 115 -7.48 -2.05 16.81
C ASP A 115 -7.81 -3.53 16.99
N CYS A 116 -7.02 -4.24 17.81
CA CYS A 116 -7.22 -5.64 18.13
C CYS A 116 -7.39 -5.79 19.65
N PHE A 117 -8.19 -6.77 20.07
CA PHE A 117 -8.39 -7.05 21.50
C PHE A 117 -7.10 -7.48 22.21
N ASP A 118 -6.14 -8.02 21.46
CA ASP A 118 -4.83 -8.48 21.93
C ASP A 118 -3.70 -7.49 21.59
N ASP A 119 -4.03 -6.20 21.44
CA ASP A 119 -3.03 -5.16 21.21
C ASP A 119 -1.97 -5.15 22.31
N VAL A 120 -0.72 -5.00 21.90
CA VAL A 120 0.43 -4.99 22.80
C VAL A 120 0.84 -3.56 23.08
N PHE A 121 1.07 -3.27 24.37
CA PHE A 121 1.63 -2.01 24.83
C PHE A 121 2.98 -2.26 25.50
N ILE A 122 3.91 -1.35 25.32
CA ILE A 122 5.26 -1.40 25.90
C ILE A 122 5.59 -0.07 26.61
N SER A 123 6.65 -0.07 27.42
CA SER A 123 7.09 1.09 28.16
C SER A 123 7.24 2.35 27.27
N LEU A 124 6.90 3.50 27.85
CA LEU A 124 7.14 4.82 27.19
C LEU A 124 8.62 5.07 26.88
N SER A 125 9.56 4.35 27.53
CA SER A 125 10.99 4.44 27.22
C SER A 125 11.33 4.03 25.78
N TYR A 126 10.45 3.26 25.14
CA TYR A 126 10.58 2.87 23.72
C TYR A 126 10.06 3.92 22.73
N GLN A 127 9.57 5.07 23.25
CA GLN A 127 9.02 6.09 22.37
C GLN A 127 10.09 6.63 21.41
N ASN A 128 9.78 6.55 20.12
CA ASN A 128 10.56 7.15 19.07
C ASN A 128 9.61 7.84 18.08
N ASN A 129 9.72 9.16 17.98
CA ASN A 129 8.84 9.97 17.15
C ASN A 129 8.96 9.63 15.65
N ASP A 130 10.15 9.21 15.20
CA ASP A 130 10.37 8.84 13.81
C ASP A 130 9.60 7.58 13.41
N ASN A 131 9.39 6.66 14.39
CA ASN A 131 8.69 5.40 14.19
C ASN A 131 7.19 5.47 14.53
N GLN A 132 6.71 6.61 15.01
CA GLN A 132 5.30 6.82 15.28
C GLN A 132 4.49 6.80 13.98
N VAL A 133 3.35 6.10 14.00
CA VAL A 133 2.47 6.01 12.82
C VAL A 133 1.82 7.36 12.56
N GLN A 134 1.95 7.86 11.35
CA GLN A 134 1.46 9.15 10.89
C GLN A 134 0.47 8.97 9.73
N ARG A 135 -0.41 9.94 9.56
CA ARG A 135 -1.31 10.00 8.40
C ARG A 135 -0.50 9.95 7.09
N GLY A 136 -0.91 9.04 6.21
CA GLY A 136 -0.28 8.84 4.91
C GLY A 136 0.78 7.73 4.91
N ASP A 137 1.11 7.15 6.07
CA ASP A 137 1.98 5.99 6.14
C ASP A 137 1.35 4.76 5.50
N ILE A 138 2.18 3.99 4.82
CA ILE A 138 1.84 2.67 4.29
C ILE A 138 2.58 1.66 5.16
N ILE A 139 1.83 0.82 5.87
CA ILE A 139 2.39 -0.19 6.76
C ILE A 139 2.42 -1.53 6.02
N VAL A 140 3.60 -2.13 5.92
CA VAL A 140 3.84 -3.38 5.18
C VAL A 140 4.19 -4.50 6.15
N VAL A 141 3.53 -5.65 6.03
CA VAL A 141 3.93 -6.88 6.72
C VAL A 141 5.20 -7.41 6.07
N ALA A 142 6.34 -7.21 6.73
CA ALA A 142 7.67 -7.46 6.18
C ALA A 142 8.25 -8.81 6.61
N SER A 143 7.74 -9.45 7.66
CA SER A 143 8.19 -10.76 8.10
C SER A 143 7.05 -11.57 8.67
N THR A 144 6.87 -12.79 8.15
CA THR A 144 5.81 -13.71 8.59
C THR A 144 6.09 -15.13 8.08
N GLY A 145 5.64 -16.14 8.82
CA GLY A 145 5.62 -17.53 8.33
C GLY A 145 4.60 -17.78 7.22
N SER A 146 3.62 -16.89 7.03
CA SER A 146 2.56 -17.06 6.04
C SER A 146 2.91 -16.39 4.72
N GLN A 147 2.88 -17.16 3.63
CA GLN A 147 3.07 -16.63 2.27
C GLN A 147 1.93 -15.72 1.80
N THR A 148 0.74 -15.86 2.39
CA THR A 148 -0.42 -15.03 2.03
C THR A 148 -0.42 -13.68 2.74
N LEU A 149 0.32 -13.56 3.84
CA LEU A 149 0.38 -12.33 4.64
C LEU A 149 1.58 -11.46 4.31
N ILE A 150 2.64 -12.03 3.71
CA ILE A 150 3.84 -11.25 3.37
C ILE A 150 3.51 -10.15 2.36
N GLY A 151 4.00 -8.95 2.60
CA GLY A 151 3.73 -7.78 1.76
C GLY A 151 2.32 -7.20 1.91
N LYS A 152 1.45 -7.76 2.75
CA LYS A 152 0.13 -7.18 3.03
C LYS A 152 0.29 -5.76 3.54
N THR A 153 -0.55 -4.86 3.05
CA THR A 153 -0.46 -3.43 3.37
C THR A 153 -1.66 -2.94 4.17
N GLY A 154 -1.41 -1.99 5.06
CA GLY A 154 -2.42 -1.18 5.73
C GLY A 154 -2.07 0.30 5.59
N PHE A 155 -3.08 1.14 5.50
CA PHE A 155 -2.91 2.58 5.27
C PHE A 155 -3.38 3.34 6.49
N ALA A 156 -2.53 4.24 7.00
CA ALA A 156 -2.87 5.15 8.08
C ALA A 156 -3.58 6.38 7.49
N ASP A 157 -4.88 6.49 7.70
CA ASP A 157 -5.71 7.62 7.27
C ASP A 157 -5.70 8.80 8.25
N ARG A 158 -5.11 8.62 9.42
CA ARG A 158 -4.91 9.62 10.48
C ARG A 158 -3.59 9.38 11.21
N ASP A 159 -3.13 10.39 11.94
CA ASP A 159 -2.07 10.21 12.93
C ASP A 159 -2.57 9.31 14.07
N ILE A 160 -1.76 8.34 14.49
CA ILE A 160 -2.09 7.43 15.59
C ILE A 160 -1.08 7.68 16.73
N PRO A 161 -1.43 8.57 17.69
CA PRO A 161 -0.52 8.92 18.77
C PRO A 161 -0.12 7.70 19.62
N LYS A 162 1.11 7.74 20.15
CA LYS A 162 1.66 6.66 20.98
C LYS A 162 1.57 5.27 20.34
N THR A 163 1.64 5.22 19.01
CA THR A 163 1.56 3.96 18.26
C THR A 163 2.74 3.83 17.34
N GLN A 164 3.47 2.73 17.44
CA GLN A 164 4.61 2.37 16.62
C GLN A 164 4.39 1.00 15.98
N ILE A 165 5.16 0.67 14.96
CA ILE A 165 5.13 -0.67 14.36
C ILE A 165 6.13 -1.60 15.05
N GLY A 166 5.80 -2.88 15.15
CA GLY A 166 6.71 -3.92 15.62
C GLY A 166 7.73 -4.35 14.56
N ALA A 167 8.77 -5.03 14.97
CA ALA A 167 9.95 -5.41 14.16
C ALA A 167 9.61 -6.17 12.86
N PHE A 168 8.45 -6.82 12.80
CA PHE A 168 7.98 -7.56 11.62
C PHE A 168 7.24 -6.71 10.60
N LEU A 169 7.07 -5.42 10.86
CA LEU A 169 6.44 -4.46 9.97
C LEU A 169 7.47 -3.46 9.45
N ARG A 170 7.10 -2.76 8.37
CA ARG A 170 7.81 -1.58 7.85
C ARG A 170 6.81 -0.48 7.57
N ILE A 171 7.20 0.77 7.83
CA ILE A 171 6.50 1.93 7.30
C ILE A 171 7.19 2.34 6.00
N VAL A 172 6.39 2.54 4.96
CA VAL A 172 6.76 3.28 3.75
C VAL A 172 6.11 4.65 3.90
N ARG A 173 6.92 5.67 4.18
CA ARG A 173 6.46 7.05 4.42
C ARG A 173 6.82 7.93 3.24
N PRO A 174 5.86 8.46 2.49
CA PRO A 174 6.13 9.42 1.44
C PRO A 174 6.85 10.66 1.98
N LYS A 175 7.93 11.09 1.30
CA LYS A 175 8.73 12.27 1.68
C LYS A 175 7.93 13.57 1.59
N GLN A 176 6.91 13.59 0.73
CA GLN A 176 5.90 14.66 0.66
C GLN A 176 4.50 14.07 0.81
N LYS A 177 3.69 14.67 1.66
CA LYS A 177 2.33 14.18 1.96
C LYS A 177 1.41 14.16 0.73
N THR A 178 1.65 15.03 -0.24
CA THR A 178 0.91 15.11 -1.50
C THR A 178 1.04 13.86 -2.36
N LEU A 179 2.13 13.09 -2.20
CA LEU A 179 2.35 11.83 -2.90
C LEU A 179 1.56 10.66 -2.29
N SER A 180 1.18 10.77 -1.02
CA SER A 180 0.62 9.65 -0.25
C SER A 180 -0.57 8.98 -0.92
N PRO A 181 -1.57 9.69 -1.47
CA PRO A 181 -2.72 9.06 -2.11
C PRO A 181 -2.33 8.20 -3.32
N TYR A 182 -1.43 8.70 -4.18
CA TYR A 182 -1.00 7.97 -5.37
C TYR A 182 -0.10 6.77 -5.00
N ILE A 183 0.88 6.96 -4.10
CA ILE A 183 1.75 5.87 -3.63
C ILE A 183 0.91 4.76 -2.98
N ARG A 184 -0.11 5.11 -2.21
CA ARG A 184 -1.07 4.15 -1.64
C ARG A 184 -1.69 3.25 -2.72
N LEU A 185 -2.07 3.79 -3.88
CA LEU A 185 -2.62 3.01 -4.99
C LEU A 185 -1.61 2.00 -5.53
N ILE A 186 -0.35 2.42 -5.69
CA ILE A 186 0.73 1.54 -6.17
C ILE A 186 0.89 0.32 -5.27
N PHE A 187 0.84 0.50 -3.95
CA PHE A 187 0.95 -0.60 -2.98
C PHE A 187 -0.30 -1.50 -2.89
N GLN A 188 -1.33 -1.23 -3.68
CA GLN A 188 -2.50 -2.10 -3.85
C GLN A 188 -2.47 -2.90 -5.16
N THR A 189 -1.59 -2.55 -6.11
CA THR A 189 -1.50 -3.18 -7.43
C THR A 189 -1.03 -4.64 -7.35
N ASP A 190 -1.37 -5.42 -8.36
CA ASP A 190 -0.84 -6.78 -8.48
C ASP A 190 0.65 -6.75 -8.83
N ALA A 191 1.14 -5.73 -9.53
CA ALA A 191 2.56 -5.52 -9.79
C ALA A 191 3.38 -5.46 -8.49
N TYR A 192 2.92 -4.73 -7.48
CA TYR A 192 3.54 -4.71 -6.15
C TYR A 192 3.47 -6.08 -5.47
N LYS A 193 2.31 -6.73 -5.47
CA LYS A 193 2.12 -8.05 -4.84
C LYS A 193 3.04 -9.11 -5.46
N ASP A 194 3.15 -9.12 -6.77
CA ASP A 194 4.01 -10.05 -7.51
C ASP A 194 5.49 -9.78 -7.25
N TYR A 195 5.89 -8.49 -7.24
CA TYR A 195 7.24 -8.11 -6.87
C TYR A 195 7.60 -8.63 -5.47
N ILE A 196 6.75 -8.37 -4.47
CA ILE A 196 6.99 -8.82 -3.08
C ILE A 196 7.06 -10.35 -3.00
N ARG A 197 6.16 -11.09 -3.65
CA ARG A 197 6.21 -12.55 -3.67
C ARG A 197 7.52 -13.08 -4.25
N ASN A 198 8.08 -12.40 -5.23
CA ASN A 198 9.33 -12.80 -5.86
C ASN A 198 10.56 -12.54 -4.98
N VAL A 199 10.62 -11.38 -4.30
CA VAL A 199 11.79 -11.00 -3.49
C VAL A 199 11.77 -11.55 -2.07
N ALA A 200 10.58 -11.92 -1.54
CA ALA A 200 10.40 -12.36 -0.16
C ALA A 200 10.64 -13.86 0.07
N LYS A 201 10.90 -14.65 -0.99
CA LYS A 201 11.05 -16.10 -0.89
C LYS A 201 12.24 -16.48 0.03
N GLY A 202 11.92 -17.16 1.12
CA GLY A 202 12.90 -17.75 2.06
C GLY A 202 12.54 -19.20 2.36
N SER A 203 13.48 -19.97 2.91
CA SER A 203 13.29 -21.40 3.20
C SER A 203 12.25 -21.65 4.30
N ASN A 204 12.24 -20.85 5.37
CA ASN A 204 11.37 -21.03 6.54
C ASN A 204 10.56 -19.80 6.92
N ILE A 205 11.05 -18.60 6.64
CA ILE A 205 10.39 -17.33 6.95
C ILE A 205 10.47 -16.44 5.71
N ASN A 206 9.31 -15.96 5.25
CA ASN A 206 9.27 -14.94 4.21
C ASN A 206 9.67 -13.60 4.82
N ASN A 207 10.64 -12.93 4.21
CA ASN A 207 11.18 -11.67 4.72
C ASN A 207 11.41 -10.65 3.61
N VAL A 208 10.75 -9.51 3.76
CA VAL A 208 10.94 -8.33 2.91
C VAL A 208 11.95 -7.41 3.60
N LYS A 209 13.17 -7.35 3.06
CA LYS A 209 14.22 -6.44 3.54
C LYS A 209 13.89 -4.99 3.16
N ASN A 210 14.45 -4.02 3.88
CA ASN A 210 14.29 -2.59 3.53
C ASN A 210 14.72 -2.33 2.07
N ALA A 211 15.85 -2.92 1.63
CA ALA A 211 16.33 -2.78 0.25
C ALA A 211 15.33 -3.28 -0.79
N HIS A 212 14.51 -4.31 -0.50
CA HIS A 212 13.47 -4.76 -1.41
C HIS A 212 12.41 -3.67 -1.61
N LEU A 213 11.96 -3.02 -0.53
CA LEU A 213 11.00 -1.91 -0.63
C LEU A 213 11.63 -0.67 -1.29
N GLN A 214 12.86 -0.34 -0.91
CA GLN A 214 13.60 0.80 -1.46
C GLN A 214 13.78 0.69 -2.98
N ASN A 215 14.12 -0.50 -3.48
CA ASN A 215 14.42 -0.76 -4.89
C ASN A 215 13.17 -1.06 -5.74
N PHE A 216 11.99 -1.08 -5.14
CA PHE A 216 10.76 -1.27 -5.92
C PHE A 216 10.58 -0.09 -6.88
N GLN A 217 10.54 -0.39 -8.17
CA GLN A 217 10.40 0.62 -9.23
C GLN A 217 8.94 0.96 -9.44
N ILE A 218 8.67 2.26 -9.56
CA ILE A 218 7.35 2.81 -9.79
C ILE A 218 7.40 3.87 -10.89
N CYS A 219 6.28 4.07 -11.57
CA CYS A 219 6.12 5.17 -12.52
C CYS A 219 5.40 6.32 -11.83
N LEU A 220 6.02 7.51 -11.83
CA LEU A 220 5.50 8.69 -11.18
C LEU A 220 4.97 9.68 -12.23
N PRO A 221 3.64 9.95 -12.25
CA PRO A 221 3.04 10.98 -13.09
C PRO A 221 3.29 12.40 -12.57
N PRO A 222 3.02 13.44 -13.37
CA PRO A 222 2.79 14.80 -12.88
C PRO A 222 1.86 14.83 -11.68
N LEU A 223 2.07 15.77 -10.74
CA LEU A 223 1.29 15.80 -9.49
C LEU A 223 -0.21 16.01 -9.75
N GLU A 224 -0.56 16.85 -10.69
CA GLU A 224 -1.94 17.12 -11.10
C GLU A 224 -2.59 15.85 -11.70
N GLU A 225 -1.84 15.08 -12.50
CA GLU A 225 -2.32 13.81 -13.03
C GLU A 225 -2.47 12.76 -11.92
N GLN A 226 -1.56 12.71 -10.91
CA GLN A 226 -1.75 11.85 -9.73
C GLN A 226 -3.08 12.12 -9.05
N GLN A 227 -3.45 13.39 -8.89
CA GLN A 227 -4.72 13.78 -8.27
C GLN A 227 -5.92 13.32 -9.09
N ARG A 228 -5.89 13.52 -10.43
CA ARG A 228 -6.95 13.03 -11.33
C ARG A 228 -7.09 11.50 -11.30
N ILE A 229 -5.96 10.79 -11.26
CA ILE A 229 -5.94 9.31 -11.14
C ILE A 229 -6.59 8.87 -9.83
N VAL A 230 -6.20 9.48 -8.71
CA VAL A 230 -6.73 9.14 -7.38
C VAL A 230 -8.24 9.38 -7.34
N GLN A 231 -8.69 10.56 -7.75
CA GLN A 231 -10.11 10.90 -7.79
C GLN A 231 -10.91 9.91 -8.65
N LYS A 232 -10.39 9.58 -9.85
CA LYS A 232 -11.08 8.65 -10.75
C LYS A 232 -11.18 7.24 -10.18
N ILE A 233 -10.15 6.77 -9.48
CA ILE A 233 -10.18 5.48 -8.80
C ILE A 233 -11.18 5.48 -7.66
N GLU A 234 -11.23 6.55 -6.84
CA GLU A 234 -12.19 6.67 -5.75
C GLU A 234 -13.63 6.64 -6.26
N GLU A 235 -13.94 7.36 -7.34
CA GLU A 235 -15.26 7.31 -8.00
C GLU A 235 -15.63 5.89 -8.46
N LEU A 236 -14.71 5.23 -9.18
CA LEU A 236 -14.96 3.89 -9.74
C LEU A 236 -15.06 2.83 -8.64
N PHE A 237 -14.21 2.92 -7.60
CA PHE A 237 -14.25 1.97 -6.49
C PHE A 237 -15.52 2.14 -5.66
N SER A 238 -15.95 3.39 -5.40
CA SER A 238 -17.22 3.64 -4.72
C SER A 238 -18.39 3.00 -5.45
N SER A 239 -18.46 3.17 -6.78
CA SER A 239 -19.53 2.57 -7.59
C SER A 239 -19.50 1.04 -7.54
N LEU A 240 -18.31 0.43 -7.58
CA LEU A 240 -18.15 -1.03 -7.45
C LEU A 240 -18.50 -1.54 -6.05
N ASP A 241 -18.18 -0.76 -5.00
CA ASP A 241 -18.54 -1.09 -3.61
C ASP A 241 -20.06 -1.01 -3.40
N ASP A 242 -20.73 -0.05 -4.02
CA ASP A 242 -22.20 0.06 -3.95
C ASP A 242 -22.89 -1.12 -4.66
N ILE A 243 -22.36 -1.56 -5.81
CA ILE A 243 -22.83 -2.80 -6.45
C ILE A 243 -22.62 -3.98 -5.51
N GLN A 244 -21.47 -4.12 -4.90
CA GLN A 244 -21.16 -5.23 -3.97
C GLN A 244 -22.14 -5.24 -2.78
N LYS A 245 -22.40 -4.09 -2.16
CA LYS A 245 -23.34 -3.97 -1.05
C LYS A 245 -24.76 -4.38 -1.45
N SER A 246 -25.19 -4.04 -2.66
CA SER A 246 -26.54 -4.41 -3.14
C SER A 246 -26.73 -5.93 -3.31
N LEU A 247 -25.64 -6.71 -3.32
CA LEU A 247 -25.70 -8.17 -3.38
C LEU A 247 -25.75 -8.83 -2.00
N GLU A 248 -25.41 -8.10 -0.95
CA GLU A 248 -25.40 -8.59 0.43
C GLU A 248 -26.78 -8.43 1.13
N VAL A 249 -27.73 -7.79 0.44
CA VAL A 249 -29.14 -7.61 0.86
C VAL A 249 -29.99 -8.71 0.26
#